data_452b73537ffda9bbfb0fbcc8284e18fb
#
_entry.id   452b73537ffda9bbfb0fbcc8284e18fb
#
_cell.length_a   1.000
_cell.length_b   1.000
_cell.length_c   1.000
_cell.angle_alpha   90.00
_cell.angle_beta   90.00
_cell.angle_gamma   90.00
#
_symmetry.space_group_name_H-M   'P 1'
#
loop_
_entity.id
_entity.type
_entity.pdbx_description
1 polymer ?
#
loop_
_entity_poly.entity_id
_entity_poly.type
_entity_poly.pdbx_seq_one_letter_code
_entity_poly.pdbx_strand_id
1 'polypeptide(L)'
;MPKNTDSQDAVNAFQACLSFLPPSSTERILKQLKQSIDYEPVIGIMGKTGAGKSSLCNALFQDQICLTSELMGCTREPQRLVITVGERSITLVDLPGVGETPELDAEYMTLYHRLFVELDLVIWVLRADDRARAIDITTHRLLLSNGADPSRFLFVITQAECIPPLPTNSECQDLPSPTQCLSLATISAQIAGQFPSSYPVIAVSAHTGYNLTILVEIMVHALPIQARSAFYRQLKPEHLTKESNDAVRQRFGEMAGNAFDTVINPDSFPSGWTSFLRKLRQKLVQLATVLWDRVFG
;
A
#
# COMPACT_ATOMS: atom_id res chain seq x y z
N MET A 1 14.34 -10.03 23.77
CA MET A 1 13.40 -9.00 24.25
C MET A 1 14.21 -7.83 24.74
N PRO A 2 14.08 -6.68 24.09
CA PRO A 2 13.42 -5.51 24.64
C PRO A 2 12.65 -4.80 23.51
N LYS A 3 11.33 -5.00 23.45
CA LYS A 3 10.51 -4.66 22.28
C LYS A 3 9.60 -3.44 22.43
N ASN A 4 9.74 -2.67 23.50
CA ASN A 4 8.83 -1.54 23.76
C ASN A 4 9.56 -0.20 24.00
N THR A 5 10.90 -0.19 23.90
CA THR A 5 11.72 0.95 24.32
C THR A 5 11.71 2.06 23.27
N ASP A 6 11.87 1.72 21.99
CA ASP A 6 12.07 2.73 20.94
C ASP A 6 10.79 3.48 20.58
N SER A 7 9.66 2.77 20.47
CA SER A 7 8.34 3.43 20.29
C SER A 7 7.94 4.28 21.49
N GLN A 8 8.23 3.80 22.72
CA GLN A 8 7.95 4.56 23.95
C GLN A 8 8.83 5.79 24.07
N ASP A 9 10.10 5.69 23.71
CA ASP A 9 11.03 6.82 23.68
C ASP A 9 10.59 7.89 22.68
N ALA A 10 10.09 7.48 21.52
CA ALA A 10 9.51 8.41 20.55
C ALA A 10 8.27 9.13 21.12
N VAL A 11 7.36 8.39 21.78
CA VAL A 11 6.19 8.99 22.44
C VAL A 11 6.61 9.97 23.52
N ASN A 12 7.62 9.62 24.35
CA ASN A 12 8.16 10.50 25.38
C ASN A 12 8.76 11.78 24.77
N ALA A 13 9.46 11.67 23.64
CA ALA A 13 10.02 12.83 22.93
C ALA A 13 8.92 13.74 22.38
N PHE A 14 7.83 13.18 21.83
CA PHE A 14 6.65 13.96 21.42
C PHE A 14 5.98 14.64 22.61
N GLN A 15 5.82 13.94 23.72
CA GLN A 15 5.26 14.51 24.94
C GLN A 15 6.10 15.69 25.47
N ALA A 16 7.41 15.55 25.50
CA ALA A 16 8.32 16.63 25.89
C ALA A 16 8.21 17.84 24.93
N CYS A 17 8.11 17.61 23.63
CA CYS A 17 7.91 18.65 22.63
C CYS A 17 6.60 19.44 22.86
N LEU A 18 5.54 18.75 23.27
CA LEU A 18 4.20 19.30 23.45
C LEU A 18 3.93 19.82 24.88
N SER A 19 4.90 19.78 25.78
CA SER A 19 4.76 20.11 27.23
C SER A 19 4.25 21.53 27.50
N PHE A 20 4.34 22.44 26.54
CA PHE A 20 3.85 23.82 26.63
C PHE A 20 2.36 23.98 26.36
N LEU A 21 1.71 22.93 25.88
CA LEU A 21 0.27 22.93 25.62
C LEU A 21 -0.53 22.47 26.84
N PRO A 22 -1.83 22.80 26.91
CA PRO A 22 -2.70 22.22 27.94
C PRO A 22 -2.65 20.68 27.90
N PRO A 23 -2.66 20.01 29.08
CA PRO A 23 -2.55 18.55 29.15
C PRO A 23 -3.57 17.81 28.27
N SER A 24 -4.81 18.27 28.23
CA SER A 24 -5.88 17.68 27.39
C SER A 24 -5.58 17.75 25.89
N SER A 25 -4.96 18.82 25.41
CA SER A 25 -4.55 18.98 24.03
C SER A 25 -3.35 18.07 23.71
N THR A 26 -2.38 18.02 24.61
CA THR A 26 -1.22 17.13 24.50
C THR A 26 -1.64 15.67 24.40
N GLU A 27 -2.52 15.21 25.29
CA GLU A 27 -3.04 13.83 25.28
C GLU A 27 -3.77 13.50 23.96
N ARG A 28 -4.58 14.41 23.45
CA ARG A 28 -5.29 14.20 22.17
C ARG A 28 -4.33 14.07 20.99
N ILE A 29 -3.31 14.92 20.92
CA ILE A 29 -2.29 14.85 19.85
C ILE A 29 -1.51 13.54 19.97
N LEU A 30 -1.04 13.18 21.17
CA LEU A 30 -0.32 11.93 21.41
C LEU A 30 -1.16 10.70 21.08
N LYS A 31 -2.46 10.71 21.39
CA LYS A 31 -3.38 9.63 21.01
C LYS A 31 -3.47 9.45 19.51
N GLN A 32 -3.60 10.54 18.74
CA GLN A 32 -3.64 10.48 17.27
C GLN A 32 -2.30 10.01 16.68
N LEU A 33 -1.18 10.49 17.21
CA LEU A 33 0.15 10.03 16.80
C LEU A 33 0.32 8.54 17.06
N LYS A 34 -0.05 8.07 18.25
CA LYS A 34 0.02 6.65 18.59
C LYS A 34 -0.85 5.79 17.69
N GLN A 35 -2.09 6.20 17.42
CA GLN A 35 -2.97 5.49 16.48
C GLN A 35 -2.37 5.36 15.08
N SER A 36 -1.65 6.38 14.62
CA SER A 36 -0.98 6.34 13.31
C SER A 36 0.32 5.53 13.34
N ILE A 37 1.03 5.54 14.46
CA ILE A 37 2.23 4.71 14.65
C ILE A 37 1.86 3.23 14.72
N ASP A 38 0.78 2.89 15.40
CA ASP A 38 0.30 1.52 15.60
C ASP A 38 -0.64 1.06 14.48
N TYR A 39 -0.76 1.84 13.39
CA TYR A 39 -1.62 1.48 12.28
C TYR A 39 -1.08 0.27 11.52
N GLU A 40 -1.90 -0.75 11.35
CA GLU A 40 -1.60 -1.97 10.59
C GLU A 40 -2.34 -1.95 9.26
N PRO A 41 -1.63 -1.71 8.13
CA PRO A 41 -2.24 -1.68 6.80
C PRO A 41 -2.86 -3.01 6.40
N VAL A 42 -4.01 -2.94 5.73
CA VAL A 42 -4.68 -4.11 5.15
C VAL A 42 -4.73 -3.95 3.64
N ILE A 43 -4.06 -4.85 2.92
CA ILE A 43 -3.92 -4.79 1.46
C ILE A 43 -4.60 -5.99 0.84
N GLY A 44 -5.61 -5.74 0.01
CA GLY A 44 -6.25 -6.76 -0.79
C GLY A 44 -5.44 -7.11 -2.03
N ILE A 45 -5.36 -8.39 -2.37
CA ILE A 45 -4.78 -8.86 -3.62
C ILE A 45 -5.86 -9.61 -4.38
N MET A 46 -6.11 -9.20 -5.60
CA MET A 46 -7.18 -9.71 -6.45
C MET A 46 -6.64 -10.08 -7.82
N GLY A 47 -7.27 -11.04 -8.47
CA GLY A 47 -6.91 -11.48 -9.80
C GLY A 47 -7.12 -12.97 -9.97
N LYS A 48 -7.18 -13.41 -11.22
CA LYS A 48 -7.41 -14.82 -11.58
C LYS A 48 -6.34 -15.75 -11.03
N THR A 49 -6.68 -17.04 -10.91
CA THR A 49 -5.68 -18.09 -10.65
C THR A 49 -4.59 -18.07 -11.72
N GLY A 50 -3.34 -18.19 -11.31
CA GLY A 50 -2.19 -18.08 -12.21
C GLY A 50 -1.84 -16.67 -12.68
N ALA A 51 -2.50 -15.62 -12.18
CA ALA A 51 -2.17 -14.23 -12.51
C ALA A 51 -0.83 -13.77 -11.89
N GLY A 52 -0.18 -14.58 -11.07
CA GLY A 52 1.11 -14.24 -10.48
C GLY A 52 1.03 -13.47 -9.16
N LYS A 53 -0.11 -13.54 -8.44
CA LYS A 53 -0.30 -12.88 -7.13
C LYS A 53 0.78 -13.26 -6.13
N SER A 54 0.98 -14.56 -5.89
CA SER A 54 1.99 -15.07 -4.94
C SER A 54 3.40 -14.70 -5.35
N SER A 55 3.72 -14.80 -6.66
CA SER A 55 5.04 -14.42 -7.19
C SER A 55 5.30 -12.93 -6.99
N LEU A 56 4.31 -12.08 -7.24
CA LEU A 56 4.41 -10.63 -7.02
C LEU A 56 4.65 -10.31 -5.54
N CYS A 57 3.89 -10.93 -4.63
CA CYS A 57 4.06 -10.72 -3.21
C CYS A 57 5.44 -11.17 -2.72
N ASN A 58 5.90 -12.36 -3.15
CA ASN A 58 7.23 -12.85 -2.82
C ASN A 58 8.38 -12.00 -3.40
N ALA A 59 8.13 -11.32 -4.52
CA ALA A 59 9.10 -10.38 -5.08
C ALA A 59 9.18 -9.07 -4.29
N LEU A 60 8.06 -8.58 -3.74
CA LEU A 60 7.97 -7.28 -3.07
C LEU A 60 8.35 -7.31 -1.59
N PHE A 61 7.90 -8.34 -0.84
CA PHE A 61 7.99 -8.37 0.62
C PHE A 61 9.15 -9.23 1.11
N GLN A 62 9.64 -8.93 2.33
CA GLN A 62 10.79 -9.61 2.93
C GLN A 62 10.47 -11.05 3.36
N ASP A 63 9.22 -11.33 3.71
CA ASP A 63 8.81 -12.66 4.15
C ASP A 63 8.36 -13.53 2.97
N GLN A 64 8.51 -14.87 3.11
CA GLN A 64 7.99 -15.79 2.11
C GLN A 64 6.48 -15.92 2.25
N ILE A 65 5.77 -15.50 1.21
CA ILE A 65 4.33 -15.42 1.19
C ILE A 65 3.75 -16.65 0.48
N CYS A 66 3.08 -17.52 1.21
CA CYS A 66 2.29 -18.61 0.65
C CYS A 66 0.82 -18.17 0.54
N LEU A 67 0.43 -17.59 -0.57
CA LEU A 67 -0.99 -17.46 -0.91
C LEU A 67 -1.44 -18.82 -1.47
N THR A 68 -2.17 -19.60 -0.65
CA THR A 68 -2.49 -21.01 -0.93
C THR A 68 -3.66 -21.20 -1.89
N SER A 69 -4.11 -20.17 -2.58
CA SER A 69 -5.21 -20.26 -3.56
C SER A 69 -4.96 -21.25 -4.72
N GLU A 70 -3.74 -21.75 -4.88
CA GLU A 70 -3.39 -22.71 -5.95
C GLU A 70 -3.76 -24.17 -5.63
N LEU A 71 -4.04 -24.52 -4.37
CA LEU A 71 -4.21 -25.93 -3.96
C LEU A 71 -5.64 -26.38 -3.67
N MET A 72 -6.61 -25.44 -3.53
CA MET A 72 -8.00 -25.79 -3.31
C MET A 72 -8.91 -24.81 -4.07
N GLY A 73 -9.46 -25.24 -5.17
CA GLY A 73 -10.42 -24.50 -5.99
C GLY A 73 -11.79 -24.28 -5.34
N CYS A 74 -11.87 -23.89 -4.07
CA CYS A 74 -13.12 -23.58 -3.37
C CYS A 74 -12.91 -22.87 -2.02
N THR A 75 -12.00 -21.92 -1.89
CA THR A 75 -11.96 -21.14 -0.65
C THR A 75 -13.03 -20.04 -0.69
N ARG A 76 -14.14 -20.28 -0.02
CA ARG A 76 -15.23 -19.30 0.17
C ARG A 76 -14.87 -18.15 1.10
N GLU A 77 -13.75 -18.25 1.82
CA GLU A 77 -13.28 -17.23 2.75
C GLU A 77 -11.96 -16.63 2.28
N PRO A 78 -11.78 -15.30 2.40
CA PRO A 78 -10.53 -14.65 2.04
C PRO A 78 -9.41 -15.09 2.97
N GLN A 79 -8.29 -15.48 2.41
CA GLN A 79 -7.11 -15.81 3.22
C GLN A 79 -6.44 -14.53 3.68
N ARG A 80 -6.15 -14.46 4.97
CA ARG A 80 -5.42 -13.36 5.58
C ARG A 80 -4.03 -13.84 5.98
N LEU A 81 -3.02 -13.15 5.48
CA LEU A 81 -1.63 -13.39 5.84
C LEU A 81 -1.06 -12.15 6.51
N VAL A 82 -0.56 -12.30 7.71
CA VAL A 82 0.12 -11.22 8.43
C VAL A 82 1.63 -11.33 8.15
N ILE A 83 2.19 -10.25 7.63
CA ILE A 83 3.64 -10.10 7.42
C ILE A 83 4.16 -9.19 8.51
N THR A 84 5.22 -9.60 9.20
CA THR A 84 5.80 -8.84 10.31
C THR A 84 7.30 -8.68 10.12
N VAL A 85 7.76 -7.44 10.04
CA VAL A 85 9.18 -7.08 10.07
C VAL A 85 9.41 -6.12 11.22
N GLY A 86 10.27 -6.50 12.15
CA GLY A 86 10.48 -5.75 13.39
C GLY A 86 9.25 -5.78 14.28
N GLU A 87 8.74 -4.62 14.67
CA GLU A 87 7.55 -4.46 15.52
C GLU A 87 6.29 -4.12 14.72
N ARG A 88 6.37 -4.10 13.40
CA ARG A 88 5.28 -3.65 12.52
C ARG A 88 4.81 -4.78 11.64
N SER A 89 3.50 -4.83 11.46
CA SER A 89 2.83 -5.80 10.60
C SER A 89 1.95 -5.12 9.56
N ILE A 90 1.73 -5.86 8.47
CA ILE A 90 0.70 -5.60 7.50
C ILE A 90 -0.11 -6.87 7.29
N THR A 91 -1.36 -6.73 6.92
CA THR A 91 -2.21 -7.86 6.55
C THR A 91 -2.41 -7.88 5.03
N LEU A 92 -2.01 -8.96 4.38
CA LEU A 92 -2.40 -9.26 3.00
C LEU A 92 -3.67 -10.10 3.01
N VAL A 93 -4.62 -9.72 2.19
CA VAL A 93 -5.90 -10.44 2.03
C VAL A 93 -5.98 -10.94 0.60
N ASP A 94 -5.86 -12.26 0.39
CA ASP A 94 -6.12 -12.86 -0.92
C ASP A 94 -7.64 -12.89 -1.14
N LEU A 95 -8.09 -12.05 -2.05
CA LEU A 95 -9.51 -11.94 -2.39
C LEU A 95 -9.88 -13.06 -3.36
N PRO A 96 -11.05 -13.71 -3.19
CA PRO A 96 -11.51 -14.74 -4.12
C PRO A 96 -11.45 -14.23 -5.56
N GLY A 97 -11.11 -15.11 -6.47
CA GLY A 97 -11.19 -14.83 -7.91
C GLY A 97 -12.63 -14.61 -8.33
N VAL A 98 -12.82 -13.88 -9.42
CA VAL A 98 -14.14 -13.67 -10.03
C VAL A 98 -14.31 -14.53 -11.26
N GLY A 99 -15.58 -14.93 -11.55
CA GLY A 99 -15.93 -15.64 -12.77
C GLY A 99 -15.88 -17.17 -12.65
N GLU A 100 -16.04 -17.71 -11.46
CA GLU A 100 -16.21 -19.16 -11.27
C GLU A 100 -17.64 -19.59 -11.64
N THR A 101 -18.64 -19.01 -10.99
CA THR A 101 -20.07 -19.18 -11.36
C THR A 101 -20.88 -17.92 -10.98
N PRO A 102 -22.04 -17.64 -11.62
CA PRO A 102 -22.87 -16.48 -11.27
C PRO A 102 -23.36 -16.47 -9.82
N GLU A 103 -23.61 -17.65 -9.23
CA GLU A 103 -24.08 -17.80 -7.86
C GLU A 103 -22.94 -17.44 -6.88
N LEU A 104 -21.72 -17.91 -7.14
CA LEU A 104 -20.54 -17.59 -6.35
C LEU A 104 -20.18 -16.10 -6.47
N ASP A 105 -20.32 -15.52 -7.64
CA ASP A 105 -20.07 -14.09 -7.85
C ASP A 105 -21.03 -13.22 -7.01
N ALA A 106 -22.30 -13.66 -6.81
CA ALA A 106 -23.24 -12.97 -5.93
C ALA A 106 -22.86 -13.09 -4.43
N GLU A 107 -22.40 -14.27 -3.99
CA GLU A 107 -21.88 -14.45 -2.63
C GLU A 107 -20.62 -13.60 -2.40
N TYR A 108 -19.71 -13.57 -3.37
CA TYR A 108 -18.49 -12.77 -3.31
C TYR A 108 -18.77 -11.27 -3.25
N MET A 109 -19.83 -10.79 -3.88
CA MET A 109 -20.20 -9.37 -3.78
C MET A 109 -20.52 -8.96 -2.33
N THR A 110 -21.24 -9.80 -1.59
CA THR A 110 -21.52 -9.54 -0.16
C THR A 110 -20.24 -9.58 0.67
N LEU A 111 -19.32 -10.49 0.36
CA LEU A 111 -18.03 -10.61 0.99
C LEU A 111 -17.17 -9.37 0.70
N TYR A 112 -17.06 -8.96 -0.56
CA TYR A 112 -16.33 -7.77 -0.96
C TYR A 112 -16.83 -6.52 -0.26
N HIS A 113 -18.13 -6.34 -0.14
CA HIS A 113 -18.69 -5.18 0.56
C HIS A 113 -18.21 -5.06 2.01
N ARG A 114 -18.05 -6.19 2.71
CA ARG A 114 -17.49 -6.22 4.07
C ARG A 114 -16.00 -5.92 4.07
N LEU A 115 -15.25 -6.53 3.16
CA LEU A 115 -13.80 -6.42 3.10
C LEU A 115 -13.33 -5.04 2.66
N PHE A 116 -13.98 -4.42 1.67
CA PHE A 116 -13.56 -3.10 1.17
C PHE A 116 -13.61 -1.97 2.20
N VAL A 117 -14.36 -2.15 3.28
CA VAL A 117 -14.34 -1.20 4.42
C VAL A 117 -12.98 -1.22 5.12
N GLU A 118 -12.36 -2.40 5.21
CA GLU A 118 -11.10 -2.62 5.92
C GLU A 118 -9.86 -2.39 5.04
N LEU A 119 -9.99 -2.55 3.72
CA LEU A 119 -8.85 -2.52 2.81
C LEU A 119 -8.36 -1.08 2.57
N ASP A 120 -7.08 -0.84 2.77
CA ASP A 120 -6.41 0.41 2.44
C ASP A 120 -6.10 0.54 0.95
N LEU A 121 -5.77 -0.58 0.31
CA LEU A 121 -5.43 -0.68 -1.11
C LEU A 121 -5.82 -2.06 -1.63
N VAL A 122 -6.26 -2.13 -2.88
CA VAL A 122 -6.51 -3.38 -3.61
C VAL A 122 -5.59 -3.43 -4.82
N ILE A 123 -4.69 -4.41 -4.84
CA ILE A 123 -3.83 -4.69 -5.98
C ILE A 123 -4.57 -5.68 -6.87
N TRP A 124 -5.00 -5.21 -8.05
CA TRP A 124 -5.64 -6.08 -9.05
C TRP A 124 -4.61 -6.56 -10.04
N VAL A 125 -4.30 -7.85 -9.97
CA VAL A 125 -3.23 -8.50 -10.74
C VAL A 125 -3.80 -9.08 -12.03
N LEU A 126 -3.28 -8.63 -13.16
CA LEU A 126 -3.66 -9.07 -14.50
C LEU A 126 -2.42 -9.64 -15.23
N ARG A 127 -2.56 -10.74 -15.95
CA ARG A 127 -1.45 -11.25 -16.76
C ARG A 127 -1.27 -10.43 -18.04
N ALA A 128 -0.03 -10.23 -18.45
CA ALA A 128 0.29 -9.49 -19.67
C ALA A 128 -0.26 -10.17 -20.94
N ASP A 129 -0.24 -11.51 -20.97
CA ASP A 129 -0.70 -12.33 -22.10
C ASP A 129 -2.20 -12.70 -22.03
N ASP A 130 -2.91 -12.39 -20.95
CA ASP A 130 -4.35 -12.65 -20.82
C ASP A 130 -5.18 -11.62 -21.60
N ARG A 131 -5.96 -12.10 -22.54
CA ARG A 131 -6.90 -11.30 -23.36
C ARG A 131 -8.35 -11.41 -22.86
N ALA A 132 -8.65 -12.36 -22.00
CA ALA A 132 -10.01 -12.66 -21.54
C ALA A 132 -10.39 -11.82 -20.30
N ARG A 133 -10.37 -10.49 -20.40
CA ARG A 133 -10.60 -9.56 -19.27
C ARG A 133 -12.06 -9.22 -19.00
N ALA A 134 -13.00 -9.80 -19.75
CA ALA A 134 -14.42 -9.44 -19.62
C ALA A 134 -14.96 -9.59 -18.20
N ILE A 135 -14.58 -10.66 -17.51
CA ILE A 135 -15.00 -10.93 -16.12
C ILE A 135 -14.41 -9.89 -15.18
N ASP A 136 -13.10 -9.61 -15.27
CA ASP A 136 -12.44 -8.60 -14.44
C ASP A 136 -13.10 -7.23 -14.61
N ILE A 137 -13.41 -6.84 -15.85
CA ILE A 137 -14.09 -5.58 -16.18
C ILE A 137 -15.49 -5.54 -15.55
N THR A 138 -16.25 -6.60 -15.71
CA THR A 138 -17.63 -6.68 -15.16
C THR A 138 -17.61 -6.59 -13.65
N THR A 139 -16.71 -7.32 -13.00
CA THR A 139 -16.58 -7.29 -11.54
C THR A 139 -16.13 -5.93 -11.03
N HIS A 140 -15.13 -5.33 -11.64
CA HIS A 140 -14.70 -3.99 -11.23
C HIS A 140 -15.84 -2.97 -11.34
N ARG A 141 -16.59 -2.97 -12.45
CA ARG A 141 -17.75 -2.11 -12.61
C ARG A 141 -18.82 -2.36 -11.55
N LEU A 142 -19.05 -3.62 -11.23
CA LEU A 142 -20.01 -4.01 -10.20
C LEU A 142 -19.56 -3.54 -8.81
N LEU A 143 -18.27 -3.65 -8.49
CA LEU A 143 -17.71 -3.13 -7.24
C LEU A 143 -17.91 -1.61 -7.13
N LEU A 144 -17.59 -0.87 -8.20
CA LEU A 144 -17.78 0.59 -8.21
C LEU A 144 -19.26 0.98 -8.09
N SER A 145 -20.17 0.26 -8.77
CA SER A 145 -21.63 0.53 -8.66
C SER A 145 -22.18 0.23 -7.26
N ASN A 146 -21.49 -0.61 -6.48
CA ASN A 146 -21.80 -0.89 -5.08
C ASN A 146 -21.02 -0.02 -4.09
N GLY A 147 -20.41 1.07 -4.56
CA GLY A 147 -19.81 2.09 -3.72
C GLY A 147 -18.33 1.88 -3.35
N ALA A 148 -17.64 0.95 -4.00
CA ALA A 148 -16.19 0.84 -3.83
C ALA A 148 -15.49 2.10 -4.36
N ASP A 149 -14.53 2.60 -3.59
CA ASP A 149 -13.76 3.81 -3.96
C ASP A 149 -12.73 3.47 -5.05
N PRO A 150 -12.82 4.07 -6.25
CA PRO A 150 -11.87 3.82 -7.33
C PRO A 150 -10.43 4.19 -6.97
N SER A 151 -10.21 5.09 -6.02
CA SER A 151 -8.87 5.47 -5.55
C SER A 151 -8.17 4.38 -4.74
N ARG A 152 -8.87 3.32 -4.36
CA ARG A 152 -8.29 2.17 -3.66
C ARG A 152 -7.80 1.05 -4.59
N PHE A 153 -8.03 1.14 -5.90
CA PHE A 153 -7.60 0.12 -6.85
C PHE A 153 -6.32 0.50 -7.57
N LEU A 154 -5.36 -0.41 -7.55
CA LEU A 154 -4.13 -0.36 -8.33
C LEU A 154 -4.06 -1.57 -9.25
N PHE A 155 -4.03 -1.34 -10.57
CA PHE A 155 -3.95 -2.40 -11.57
C PHE A 155 -2.50 -2.67 -11.93
N VAL A 156 -2.09 -3.93 -11.79
CA VAL A 156 -0.72 -4.39 -12.04
C VAL A 156 -0.74 -5.49 -13.10
N ILE A 157 0.03 -5.30 -14.15
CA ILE A 157 0.24 -6.30 -15.21
C ILE A 157 1.48 -7.10 -14.86
N THR A 158 1.34 -8.37 -14.59
CA THR A 158 2.43 -9.29 -14.27
C THR A 158 2.93 -10.05 -15.49
N GLN A 159 4.06 -10.74 -15.34
CA GLN A 159 4.66 -11.57 -16.38
C GLN A 159 4.98 -10.75 -17.65
N ALA A 160 5.51 -9.55 -17.45
CA ALA A 160 5.90 -8.66 -18.55
C ALA A 160 6.90 -9.30 -19.51
N GLU A 161 7.73 -10.22 -19.02
CA GLU A 161 8.68 -11.02 -19.79
C GLU A 161 8.03 -11.99 -20.78
N CYS A 162 6.78 -12.37 -20.55
CA CYS A 162 6.05 -13.31 -21.42
C CYS A 162 5.46 -12.67 -22.68
N ILE A 163 5.64 -11.37 -22.91
CA ILE A 163 5.11 -10.69 -24.09
C ILE A 163 6.05 -10.88 -25.30
N PRO A 164 5.53 -11.27 -26.48
CA PRO A 164 6.33 -11.37 -27.71
C PRO A 164 6.95 -10.02 -28.14
N PRO A 165 8.12 -10.06 -28.81
CA PRO A 165 8.89 -11.23 -29.22
C PRO A 165 9.63 -11.88 -28.06
N LEU A 166 9.50 -13.19 -27.91
CA LEU A 166 10.25 -13.93 -26.90
C LEU A 166 11.71 -14.10 -27.36
N PRO A 167 12.68 -14.07 -26.43
CA PRO A 167 14.07 -14.30 -26.76
C PRO A 167 14.26 -15.68 -27.43
N THR A 168 14.99 -15.71 -28.53
CA THR A 168 15.26 -16.96 -29.26
C THR A 168 16.37 -17.81 -28.63
N ASN A 169 17.16 -17.22 -27.75
CA ASN A 169 18.22 -17.89 -27.00
C ASN A 169 17.84 -17.94 -25.52
N SER A 170 18.30 -19.01 -24.82
CA SER A 170 18.05 -19.30 -23.42
C SER A 170 18.57 -18.25 -22.42
N GLU A 171 19.12 -17.14 -22.88
CA GLU A 171 19.51 -16.02 -22.03
C GLU A 171 18.25 -15.21 -21.71
N CYS A 172 17.73 -15.40 -20.50
CA CYS A 172 16.68 -14.57 -19.94
C CYS A 172 17.21 -13.13 -19.94
N GLN A 173 16.66 -12.27 -20.79
CA GLN A 173 16.98 -10.84 -20.71
C GLN A 173 16.31 -10.28 -19.48
N ASP A 174 17.07 -9.70 -18.57
CA ASP A 174 16.53 -9.08 -17.33
C ASP A 174 15.58 -7.92 -17.63
N LEU A 175 15.69 -7.31 -18.79
CA LEU A 175 14.86 -6.18 -19.23
C LEU A 175 14.13 -6.49 -20.53
N PRO A 176 12.87 -6.03 -20.66
CA PRO A 176 12.14 -6.14 -21.91
C PRO A 176 12.84 -5.39 -23.06
N SER A 177 12.84 -5.97 -24.25
CA SER A 177 13.33 -5.32 -25.47
C SER A 177 12.48 -4.07 -25.81
N PRO A 178 12.99 -3.14 -26.61
CA PRO A 178 12.22 -1.95 -27.02
C PRO A 178 10.85 -2.29 -27.63
N THR A 179 10.75 -3.38 -28.41
CA THR A 179 9.49 -3.86 -28.98
C THR A 179 8.53 -4.37 -27.91
N GLN A 180 9.04 -5.10 -26.92
CA GLN A 180 8.24 -5.53 -25.77
C GLN A 180 7.76 -4.34 -24.94
N CYS A 181 8.63 -3.36 -24.69
CA CYS A 181 8.24 -2.12 -24.00
C CYS A 181 7.08 -1.41 -24.68
N LEU A 182 7.11 -1.30 -26.03
CA LEU A 182 6.01 -0.70 -26.79
C LEU A 182 4.71 -1.51 -26.68
N SER A 183 4.82 -2.83 -26.75
CA SER A 183 3.68 -3.74 -26.56
C SER A 183 3.09 -3.61 -25.16
N LEU A 184 3.93 -3.59 -24.10
CA LEU A 184 3.51 -3.41 -22.72
C LEU A 184 2.85 -2.05 -22.49
N ALA A 185 3.39 -0.97 -23.06
CA ALA A 185 2.79 0.36 -22.99
C ALA A 185 1.39 0.37 -23.64
N THR A 186 1.24 -0.31 -24.77
CA THR A 186 -0.06 -0.44 -25.48
C THR A 186 -1.06 -1.21 -24.62
N ILE A 187 -0.66 -2.33 -24.02
CA ILE A 187 -1.50 -3.13 -23.13
C ILE A 187 -1.90 -2.32 -21.88
N SER A 188 -0.94 -1.60 -21.28
CA SER A 188 -1.20 -0.75 -20.12
C SER A 188 -2.23 0.34 -20.44
N ALA A 189 -2.10 1.00 -21.60
CA ALA A 189 -3.06 2.01 -22.05
C ALA A 189 -4.46 1.42 -22.29
N GLN A 190 -4.55 0.22 -22.88
CA GLN A 190 -5.82 -0.47 -23.09
C GLN A 190 -6.50 -0.82 -21.74
N ILE A 191 -5.73 -1.33 -20.77
CA ILE A 191 -6.24 -1.67 -19.43
C ILE A 191 -6.68 -0.40 -18.71
N ALA A 192 -5.90 0.68 -18.74
CA ALA A 192 -6.28 1.96 -18.16
C ALA A 192 -7.60 2.49 -18.71
N GLY A 193 -7.87 2.29 -20.03
CA GLY A 193 -9.14 2.63 -20.63
C GLY A 193 -10.32 1.75 -20.20
N GLN A 194 -10.05 0.53 -19.75
CA GLN A 194 -11.07 -0.45 -19.31
C GLN A 194 -11.39 -0.36 -17.82
N PHE A 195 -10.39 0.03 -17.03
CA PHE A 195 -10.46 0.09 -15.55
C PHE A 195 -10.19 1.50 -15.06
N PRO A 196 -11.24 2.31 -14.82
CA PRO A 196 -11.04 3.62 -14.19
C PRO A 196 -10.30 3.48 -12.85
N SER A 197 -9.15 4.11 -12.75
CA SER A 197 -8.30 4.12 -11.58
C SER A 197 -7.63 5.48 -11.42
N SER A 198 -7.33 5.86 -10.19
CA SER A 198 -6.58 7.09 -9.88
C SER A 198 -5.07 6.94 -10.14
N TYR A 199 -4.60 5.72 -10.38
CA TYR A 199 -3.18 5.41 -10.52
C TYR A 199 -2.88 4.82 -11.90
N PRO A 200 -1.65 4.99 -12.41
CA PRO A 200 -1.24 4.41 -13.68
C PRO A 200 -1.23 2.87 -13.58
N VAL A 201 -1.62 2.22 -14.67
CA VAL A 201 -1.45 0.78 -14.84
C VAL A 201 0.01 0.50 -15.15
N ILE A 202 0.64 -0.38 -14.36
CA ILE A 202 2.06 -0.69 -14.51
C ILE A 202 2.28 -2.15 -14.87
N ALA A 203 3.18 -2.39 -15.83
CA ALA A 203 3.65 -3.73 -16.17
C ALA A 203 4.93 -4.05 -15.40
N VAL A 204 4.97 -5.23 -14.78
CA VAL A 204 6.06 -5.70 -13.94
C VAL A 204 6.41 -7.15 -14.24
N SER A 205 7.62 -7.54 -13.88
CA SER A 205 8.05 -8.94 -13.81
C SER A 205 8.57 -9.25 -12.41
N ALA A 206 7.90 -10.16 -11.73
CA ALA A 206 8.37 -10.69 -10.44
C ALA A 206 9.64 -11.55 -10.60
N HIS A 207 9.86 -12.11 -11.81
CA HIS A 207 11.00 -12.98 -12.11
C HIS A 207 12.27 -12.17 -12.36
N THR A 208 12.19 -11.09 -13.15
CA THR A 208 13.34 -10.27 -13.53
C THR A 208 13.52 -9.02 -12.69
N GLY A 209 12.57 -8.69 -11.81
CA GLY A 209 12.58 -7.45 -11.04
C GLY A 209 12.12 -6.21 -11.83
N TYR A 210 11.74 -6.38 -13.11
CA TYR A 210 11.35 -5.27 -13.96
C TYR A 210 10.21 -4.44 -13.34
N ASN A 211 10.42 -3.14 -13.22
CA ASN A 211 9.50 -2.14 -12.69
C ASN A 211 9.01 -2.37 -11.24
N LEU A 212 9.57 -3.29 -10.46
CA LEU A 212 9.11 -3.51 -9.08
C LEU A 212 9.34 -2.28 -8.19
N THR A 213 10.47 -1.58 -8.35
CA THR A 213 10.76 -0.34 -7.61
C THR A 213 9.73 0.76 -7.93
N ILE A 214 9.35 0.92 -9.20
CA ILE A 214 8.33 1.88 -9.63
C ILE A 214 6.96 1.48 -9.06
N LEU A 215 6.63 0.19 -9.07
CA LEU A 215 5.40 -0.31 -8.46
C LEU A 215 5.35 0.03 -6.97
N VAL A 216 6.44 -0.16 -6.24
CA VAL A 216 6.55 0.20 -4.80
C VAL A 216 6.26 1.69 -4.59
N GLU A 217 6.83 2.57 -5.40
CA GLU A 217 6.58 4.02 -5.31
C GLU A 217 5.09 4.34 -5.51
N ILE A 218 4.45 3.73 -6.51
CA ILE A 218 3.03 3.90 -6.76
C ILE A 218 2.20 3.38 -5.58
N MET A 219 2.53 2.20 -5.03
CA MET A 219 1.83 1.62 -3.87
C MET A 219 1.93 2.52 -2.64
N VAL A 220 3.11 3.06 -2.36
CA VAL A 220 3.32 4.01 -1.25
C VAL A 220 2.45 5.27 -1.45
N HIS A 221 2.34 5.77 -2.67
CA HIS A 221 1.47 6.92 -2.96
C HIS A 221 -0.02 6.59 -2.86
N ALA A 222 -0.40 5.40 -3.25
CA ALA A 222 -1.80 4.94 -3.23
C ALA A 222 -2.33 4.69 -1.81
N LEU A 223 -1.45 4.30 -0.89
CA LEU A 223 -1.83 4.03 0.49
C LEU A 223 -2.19 5.31 1.27
N PRO A 224 -3.13 5.23 2.22
CA PRO A 224 -3.38 6.30 3.18
C PRO A 224 -2.10 6.66 3.94
N ILE A 225 -1.97 7.92 4.34
CA ILE A 225 -0.73 8.45 4.93
C ILE A 225 -0.27 7.67 6.17
N GLN A 226 -1.20 7.21 7.00
CA GLN A 226 -0.92 6.42 8.21
C GLN A 226 -0.41 5.00 7.88
N ALA A 227 -0.76 4.45 6.72
CA ALA A 227 -0.37 3.10 6.30
C ALA A 227 1.04 3.03 5.70
N ARG A 228 1.55 4.16 5.17
CA ARG A 228 2.75 4.20 4.32
C ARG A 228 4.01 3.73 5.03
N SER A 229 4.23 4.18 6.26
CA SER A 229 5.45 3.84 7.01
C SER A 229 5.51 2.37 7.37
N ALA A 230 4.42 1.81 7.91
CA ALA A 230 4.34 0.39 8.25
C ALA A 230 4.48 -0.49 7.00
N PHE A 231 3.82 -0.13 5.89
CA PHE A 231 3.95 -0.82 4.61
C PHE A 231 5.39 -0.79 4.07
N TYR A 232 6.01 0.39 4.05
CA TYR A 232 7.35 0.60 3.49
C TYR A 232 8.41 -0.29 4.16
N ARG A 233 8.28 -0.53 5.47
CA ARG A 233 9.20 -1.38 6.24
C ARG A 233 9.07 -2.87 5.96
N GLN A 234 7.97 -3.33 5.37
CA GLN A 234 7.79 -4.74 5.00
C GLN A 234 8.44 -5.10 3.66
N LEU A 235 8.82 -4.10 2.88
CA LEU A 235 9.36 -4.28 1.53
C LEU A 235 10.82 -4.74 1.56
N LYS A 236 11.22 -5.47 0.53
CA LYS A 236 12.62 -5.86 0.35
C LYS A 236 13.50 -4.62 0.15
N PRO A 237 14.71 -4.60 0.76
CA PRO A 237 15.63 -3.46 0.67
C PRO A 237 15.99 -3.06 -0.77
N GLU A 238 16.02 -4.01 -1.70
CA GLU A 238 16.33 -3.79 -3.11
C GLU A 238 15.34 -2.88 -3.85
N HIS A 239 14.11 -2.75 -3.32
CA HIS A 239 13.08 -1.87 -3.89
C HIS A 239 13.00 -0.50 -3.21
N LEU A 240 13.79 -0.28 -2.15
CA LEU A 240 13.78 0.95 -1.38
C LEU A 240 14.80 1.94 -1.95
N THR A 241 14.30 3.07 -2.48
CA THR A 241 15.17 4.16 -2.95
C THR A 241 15.36 5.19 -1.84
N LYS A 242 16.43 5.97 -1.93
CA LYS A 242 16.64 7.08 -1.00
C LYS A 242 15.49 8.09 -1.09
N GLU A 243 15.05 8.37 -2.30
CA GLU A 243 13.95 9.29 -2.60
C GLU A 243 12.64 8.83 -1.97
N SER A 244 12.30 7.54 -2.10
CA SER A 244 11.10 6.97 -1.48
C SER A 244 11.18 6.96 0.04
N ASN A 245 12.36 6.69 0.61
CA ASN A 245 12.60 6.73 2.05
C ASN A 245 12.40 8.16 2.60
N ASP A 246 13.03 9.15 1.98
CA ASP A 246 12.90 10.54 2.39
C ASP A 246 11.45 11.04 2.26
N ALA A 247 10.74 10.63 1.21
CA ALA A 247 9.33 10.94 1.01
C ALA A 247 8.44 10.35 2.12
N VAL A 248 8.64 9.07 2.50
CA VAL A 248 7.86 8.42 3.57
C VAL A 248 8.11 9.09 4.93
N ARG A 249 9.38 9.42 5.24
CA ARG A 249 9.75 10.16 6.46
C ARG A 249 9.10 11.54 6.53
N GLN A 250 9.15 12.28 5.42
CA GLN A 250 8.52 13.60 5.35
C GLN A 250 7.01 13.50 5.53
N ARG A 251 6.36 12.53 4.92
CA ARG A 251 4.92 12.29 5.08
C ARG A 251 4.53 11.91 6.52
N PHE A 252 5.37 11.16 7.21
CA PHE A 252 5.18 10.89 8.63
C PHE A 252 5.29 12.18 9.48
N GLY A 253 6.24 13.04 9.15
CA GLY A 253 6.33 14.38 9.75
C GLY A 253 5.06 15.21 9.50
N GLU A 254 4.57 15.28 8.26
CA GLU A 254 3.33 15.97 7.91
C GLU A 254 2.11 15.41 8.66
N MET A 255 2.03 14.09 8.83
CA MET A 255 0.99 13.45 9.62
C MET A 255 1.01 13.93 11.08
N ALA A 256 2.20 14.07 11.69
CA ALA A 256 2.33 14.64 13.03
C ALA A 256 1.88 16.11 13.08
N GLY A 257 2.18 16.88 12.04
CA GLY A 257 1.67 18.24 11.87
C GLY A 257 0.14 18.30 11.78
N ASN A 258 -0.46 17.39 11.01
CA ASN A 258 -1.91 17.30 10.85
C ASN A 258 -2.61 16.91 12.18
N ALA A 259 -2.02 16.00 12.95
CA ALA A 259 -2.51 15.66 14.29
C ALA A 259 -2.51 16.89 15.22
N PHE A 260 -1.49 17.73 15.12
CA PHE A 260 -1.44 19.00 15.83
C PHE A 260 -2.55 19.95 15.37
N ASP A 261 -2.69 20.16 14.06
CA ASP A 261 -3.66 21.08 13.46
C ASP A 261 -5.12 20.68 13.77
N THR A 262 -5.39 19.37 13.87
CA THR A 262 -6.73 18.85 14.20
C THR A 262 -7.14 19.19 15.66
N VAL A 263 -6.16 19.30 16.56
CA VAL A 263 -6.41 19.52 18.00
C VAL A 263 -6.29 20.99 18.39
N ILE A 264 -5.37 21.71 17.77
CA ILE A 264 -5.02 23.10 18.09
C ILE A 264 -5.71 24.04 17.13
N ASN A 265 -6.72 24.73 17.62
CA ASN A 265 -7.29 25.88 16.92
C ASN A 265 -6.54 27.16 17.39
N PRO A 266 -5.79 27.85 16.49
CA PRO A 266 -5.05 29.07 16.84
C PRO A 266 -5.93 30.18 17.42
N ASP A 267 -7.19 30.25 17.01
CA ASP A 267 -8.15 31.27 17.45
C ASP A 267 -8.58 31.09 18.93
N SER A 268 -8.32 29.92 19.50
CA SER A 268 -8.59 29.63 20.92
C SER A 268 -7.48 30.13 21.85
N PHE A 269 -6.42 30.73 21.32
CA PHE A 269 -5.27 31.23 22.06
C PHE A 269 -5.15 32.75 21.95
N PRO A 270 -4.48 33.41 22.93
CA PRO A 270 -4.24 34.85 22.87
C PRO A 270 -3.52 35.26 21.57
N SER A 271 -3.79 36.48 21.09
CA SER A 271 -3.32 36.99 19.78
C SER A 271 -1.79 37.00 19.57
N GLY A 272 -0.98 36.81 20.59
CA GLY A 272 0.49 36.67 20.46
C GLY A 272 0.99 35.22 20.26
N TRP A 273 0.13 34.24 20.39
CA TRP A 273 0.53 32.82 20.38
C TRP A 273 0.64 32.19 18.99
N THR A 274 0.08 32.80 17.97
CA THR A 274 0.08 32.25 16.61
C THR A 274 1.48 31.91 16.09
N SER A 275 2.46 32.80 16.32
CA SER A 275 3.87 32.54 15.91
C SER A 275 4.48 31.39 16.71
N PHE A 276 4.20 31.28 18.00
CA PHE A 276 4.67 30.23 18.86
C PHE A 276 4.07 28.86 18.45
N LEU A 277 2.75 28.80 18.24
CA LEU A 277 2.07 27.58 17.81
C LEU A 277 2.60 27.09 16.45
N ARG A 278 2.86 27.99 15.52
CA ARG A 278 3.48 27.65 14.23
C ARG A 278 4.87 27.04 14.40
N LYS A 279 5.71 27.63 15.25
CA LYS A 279 7.05 27.10 15.56
C LYS A 279 6.97 25.74 16.24
N LEU A 280 6.03 25.57 17.17
CA LEU A 280 5.81 24.31 17.87
C LEU A 280 5.38 23.20 16.91
N ARG A 281 4.44 23.48 16.00
CA ARG A 281 4.05 22.59 14.93
C ARG A 281 5.23 22.17 14.04
N GLN A 282 6.03 23.14 13.61
CA GLN A 282 7.24 22.85 12.80
C GLN A 282 8.24 21.97 13.55
N LYS A 283 8.43 22.23 14.83
CA LYS A 283 9.32 21.41 15.68
C LYS A 283 8.78 19.98 15.81
N LEU A 284 7.47 19.80 15.97
CA LEU A 284 6.84 18.49 16.02
C LEU A 284 7.03 17.72 14.70
N VAL A 285 6.82 18.37 13.55
CA VAL A 285 7.06 17.80 12.21
C VAL A 285 8.51 17.35 12.06
N GLN A 286 9.48 18.20 12.39
CA GLN A 286 10.90 17.86 12.34
C GLN A 286 11.26 16.70 13.26
N LEU A 287 10.74 16.71 14.49
CA LEU A 287 10.97 15.65 15.44
C LEU A 287 10.43 14.31 14.93
N ALA A 288 9.21 14.28 14.37
CA ALA A 288 8.62 13.08 13.79
C ALA A 288 9.48 12.56 12.63
N THR A 289 9.92 13.42 11.71
CA THR A 289 10.80 13.05 10.60
C THR A 289 12.11 12.41 11.08
N VAL A 290 12.72 12.97 12.13
CA VAL A 290 13.98 12.45 12.70
C VAL A 290 13.79 11.14 13.44
N LEU A 291 12.65 10.99 14.14
CA LEU A 291 12.36 9.79 14.94
C LEU A 291 11.83 8.63 14.09
N TRP A 292 11.58 8.83 12.81
CA TRP A 292 10.98 7.81 11.95
C TRP A 292 11.71 6.47 11.99
N ASP A 293 13.05 6.48 11.94
CA ASP A 293 13.85 5.24 12.00
C ASP A 293 13.74 4.52 13.36
N ARG A 294 13.50 5.24 14.46
CA ARG A 294 13.27 4.64 15.78
C ARG A 294 11.88 4.06 15.93
N VAL A 295 10.91 4.64 15.22
CA VAL A 295 9.51 4.22 15.28
C VAL A 295 9.24 3.02 14.38
N PHE A 296 9.86 3.00 13.21
CA PHE A 296 9.61 1.99 12.18
C PHE A 296 10.85 1.15 11.82
N GLY A 297 12.01 1.44 12.40
CA GLY A 297 13.31 0.82 12.15
C GLY A 297 13.53 -0.58 12.66
#